data_3154c1336a86dc308caf34c3c0fd003c
#
_entry.id   3154c1336a86dc308caf34c3c0fd003c
#
_cell.length_a   1.000
_cell.length_b   1.000
_cell.length_c   1.000
_cell.angle_alpha   90.00
_cell.angle_beta   90.00
_cell.angle_gamma   90.00
#
_symmetry.space_group_name_H-M   'P 1'
#
loop_
_entity.id
_entity.type
_entity.pdbx_description
1 polymer ?
#
loop_
_entity_poly.entity_id
_entity_poly.type
_entity_poly.pdbx_seq_one_letter_code
_entity_poly.pdbx_strand_id
1 'polypeptide(L)'
;MPTRRPHSLRVLLVPVLLSVALLGTGCEESPTGRKQIALVPDAQMTALGEQGFAELLRTLPLSDDPDVRAYVGCVAEALVDALPQPHGRWSIAVFDDPTPNAFALPGGKIGVHSGMLRVARTPDQLAAVIAHEIAHVLADHANERLTQELAVQGGLMLVDLFTEEPGSLRHEVLRGALGIGAEYGLLLPYSRTHEREADRIGRDLMAQAGFDPRAAVTLWRNMAAVGGGQPLAFLSTHPSHDNRMDELAEGMEQAVEIYRQARAAGRAPVCSPP
;
A
#
# COMPACT_ATOMS: atom_id res chain seq x y z
N MET A 1 -42.61 19.46 51.81
CA MET A 1 -41.43 19.67 50.95
C MET A 1 -40.73 18.31 50.76
N PRO A 2 -40.73 17.70 49.58
CA PRO A 2 -39.98 16.45 49.35
C PRO A 2 -38.67 16.81 48.62
N THR A 3 -37.57 16.32 49.17
CA THR A 3 -36.19 16.44 48.67
C THR A 3 -35.97 15.57 47.41
N ARG A 4 -35.64 16.20 46.28
CA ARG A 4 -35.22 15.52 45.06
C ARG A 4 -33.80 14.96 45.21
N ARG A 5 -33.63 13.66 45.01
CA ARG A 5 -32.33 12.97 44.89
C ARG A 5 -31.80 13.12 43.47
N PRO A 6 -30.50 13.39 43.24
CA PRO A 6 -29.89 13.38 41.91
C PRO A 6 -29.45 11.97 41.54
N HIS A 7 -30.16 11.32 40.61
CA HIS A 7 -29.82 9.97 40.11
C HIS A 7 -29.41 9.92 38.62
N SER A 8 -28.86 10.99 38.05
CA SER A 8 -28.64 11.02 36.60
C SER A 8 -27.17 11.11 36.11
N LEU A 9 -26.18 11.09 37.03
CA LEU A 9 -24.76 11.28 36.58
C LEU A 9 -23.93 10.00 36.46
N ARG A 10 -24.43 8.85 36.93
CA ARG A 10 -23.66 7.59 36.91
C ARG A 10 -23.84 6.72 35.64
N VAL A 11 -24.88 6.97 34.84
CA VAL A 11 -25.20 6.12 33.67
C VAL A 11 -24.43 6.52 32.42
N LEU A 12 -23.92 7.76 32.34
CA LEU A 12 -23.20 8.27 31.15
C LEU A 12 -21.68 8.00 31.15
N LEU A 13 -21.07 7.65 32.27
CA LEU A 13 -19.63 7.40 32.38
C LEU A 13 -19.19 5.99 31.96
N VAL A 14 -20.06 5.01 32.02
CA VAL A 14 -19.74 3.61 31.68
C VAL A 14 -19.53 3.42 30.17
N PRO A 15 -20.36 3.95 29.24
CA PRO A 15 -20.13 3.79 27.82
C PRO A 15 -18.90 4.55 27.28
N VAL A 16 -18.53 5.69 27.91
CA VAL A 16 -17.34 6.46 27.50
C VAL A 16 -16.06 5.74 27.92
N LEU A 17 -16.01 5.12 29.09
CA LEU A 17 -14.86 4.32 29.54
C LEU A 17 -14.71 3.01 28.75
N LEU A 18 -15.81 2.41 28.29
CA LEU A 18 -15.76 1.20 27.43
C LEU A 18 -15.25 1.56 26.02
N SER A 19 -15.58 2.76 25.49
CA SER A 19 -15.10 3.22 24.18
C SER A 19 -13.60 3.56 24.18
N VAL A 20 -13.06 4.03 25.30
CA VAL A 20 -11.61 4.32 25.44
C VAL A 20 -10.80 3.02 25.59
N ALA A 21 -11.36 1.98 26.18
CA ALA A 21 -10.67 0.68 26.32
C ALA A 21 -10.53 -0.08 24.99
N LEU A 22 -11.39 0.17 23.98
CA LEU A 22 -11.28 -0.41 22.65
C LEU A 22 -10.21 0.27 21.76
N LEU A 23 -9.77 1.47 22.11
CA LEU A 23 -8.71 2.18 21.36
C LEU A 23 -7.29 1.68 21.66
N GLY A 24 -7.12 0.81 22.66
CA GLY A 24 -5.83 0.27 23.06
C GLY A 24 -5.31 -0.90 22.22
N THR A 25 -6.14 -1.50 21.36
CA THR A 25 -5.79 -2.70 20.59
C THR A 25 -5.43 -2.45 19.12
N GLY A 26 -5.51 -1.22 18.66
CA GLY A 26 -5.28 -0.87 17.26
C GLY A 26 -3.91 -0.23 16.96
N CYS A 27 -3.00 -0.16 17.94
CA CYS A 27 -1.62 0.28 17.69
C CYS A 27 -0.77 -0.93 17.35
N GLU A 28 -0.41 -1.09 16.10
CA GLU A 28 0.48 -2.12 15.59
C GLU A 28 1.85 -1.52 15.25
N GLU A 29 2.87 -2.36 15.19
CA GLU A 29 4.18 -1.98 14.68
C GLU A 29 4.36 -2.58 13.28
N SER A 30 4.68 -1.72 12.32
CA SER A 30 5.04 -2.15 10.98
C SER A 30 6.37 -2.93 10.98
N PRO A 31 6.73 -3.61 9.91
CA PRO A 31 8.00 -4.34 9.80
C PRO A 31 9.25 -3.48 10.03
N THR A 32 9.12 -2.15 9.92
CA THR A 32 10.22 -1.20 10.20
C THR A 32 10.24 -0.68 11.63
N GLY A 33 9.30 -1.11 12.49
CA GLY A 33 9.13 -0.63 13.86
C GLY A 33 8.37 0.69 13.97
N ARG A 34 7.72 1.15 12.89
CA ARG A 34 6.86 2.33 12.89
C ARG A 34 5.51 1.99 13.54
N LYS A 35 5.07 2.84 14.45
CA LYS A 35 3.72 2.72 15.02
C LYS A 35 2.68 3.15 13.99
N GLN A 36 1.66 2.32 13.82
CA GLN A 36 0.55 2.57 12.90
C GLN A 36 -0.79 2.26 13.58
N ILE A 37 -1.86 2.79 13.02
CA ILE A 37 -3.23 2.54 13.48
C ILE A 37 -3.94 1.81 12.35
N ALA A 38 -4.13 0.51 12.52
CA ALA A 38 -4.84 -0.38 11.62
C ALA A 38 -5.98 -1.02 12.42
N LEU A 39 -7.22 -0.61 12.16
CA LEU A 39 -8.39 -1.01 12.97
C LEU A 39 -9.25 -2.07 12.29
N VAL A 40 -9.05 -2.30 10.99
CA VAL A 40 -9.83 -3.29 10.26
C VAL A 40 -9.19 -4.67 10.45
N PRO A 41 -9.92 -5.70 10.90
CA PRO A 41 -9.36 -7.04 11.07
C PRO A 41 -8.77 -7.61 9.78
N ASP A 42 -7.63 -8.30 9.86
CA ASP A 42 -6.90 -8.88 8.70
C ASP A 42 -7.79 -9.75 7.81
N ALA A 43 -8.69 -10.53 8.41
CA ALA A 43 -9.63 -11.35 7.66
C ALA A 43 -10.58 -10.51 6.79
N GLN A 44 -10.96 -9.32 7.25
CA GLN A 44 -11.79 -8.39 6.47
C GLN A 44 -10.96 -7.72 5.37
N MET A 45 -9.73 -7.30 5.68
CA MET A 45 -8.82 -6.74 4.68
C MET A 45 -8.54 -7.76 3.57
N THR A 46 -8.26 -9.01 3.93
CA THR A 46 -8.07 -10.11 2.98
C THR A 46 -9.32 -10.31 2.11
N ALA A 47 -10.50 -10.35 2.71
CA ALA A 47 -11.76 -10.51 1.97
C ALA A 47 -12.01 -9.34 0.99
N LEU A 48 -11.73 -8.10 1.40
CA LEU A 48 -11.83 -6.92 0.53
C LEU A 48 -10.84 -7.01 -0.65
N GLY A 49 -9.59 -7.42 -0.39
CA GLY A 49 -8.60 -7.62 -1.43
C GLY A 49 -8.98 -8.73 -2.41
N GLU A 50 -9.52 -9.85 -1.92
CA GLU A 50 -10.01 -10.95 -2.76
C GLU A 50 -11.19 -10.53 -3.64
N GLN A 51 -12.15 -9.81 -3.08
CA GLN A 51 -13.31 -9.29 -3.83
C GLN A 51 -12.86 -8.28 -4.90
N GLY A 52 -12.01 -7.32 -4.52
CA GLY A 52 -11.47 -6.34 -5.46
C GLY A 52 -10.68 -6.99 -6.59
N PHE A 53 -9.83 -7.97 -6.29
CA PHE A 53 -9.06 -8.69 -7.30
C PHE A 53 -9.94 -9.52 -8.23
N ALA A 54 -10.96 -10.20 -7.70
CA ALA A 54 -11.92 -10.94 -8.50
C ALA A 54 -12.69 -10.02 -9.46
N GLU A 55 -13.05 -8.82 -9.02
CA GLU A 55 -13.70 -7.81 -9.88
C GLU A 55 -12.74 -7.32 -10.98
N LEU A 56 -11.47 -7.06 -10.68
CA LEU A 56 -10.48 -6.68 -11.68
C LEU A 56 -10.27 -7.79 -12.72
N LEU A 57 -10.18 -9.05 -12.30
CA LEU A 57 -10.07 -10.20 -13.21
C LEU A 57 -11.29 -10.36 -14.13
N ARG A 58 -12.46 -9.88 -13.71
CA ARG A 58 -13.71 -9.95 -14.51
C ARG A 58 -13.85 -8.77 -15.47
N THR A 59 -13.32 -7.61 -15.10
CA THR A 59 -13.59 -6.34 -15.82
C THR A 59 -12.45 -5.88 -16.71
N LEU A 60 -11.20 -6.24 -16.39
CA LEU A 60 -10.03 -5.84 -17.15
C LEU A 60 -9.52 -6.98 -18.03
N PRO A 61 -9.04 -6.69 -19.24
CA PRO A 61 -8.45 -7.69 -20.11
C PRO A 61 -7.15 -8.23 -19.48
N LEU A 62 -7.02 -9.56 -19.46
CA LEU A 62 -5.77 -10.20 -19.08
C LEU A 62 -4.86 -10.31 -20.29
N SER A 63 -3.55 -10.25 -20.07
CA SER A 63 -2.59 -10.50 -21.13
C SER A 63 -2.67 -11.95 -21.58
N ASP A 64 -2.80 -12.20 -22.89
CA ASP A 64 -2.74 -13.53 -23.55
C ASP A 64 -1.32 -13.91 -23.93
N ASP A 65 -0.38 -12.99 -23.85
CA ASP A 65 1.03 -13.26 -24.14
C ASP A 65 1.62 -14.19 -23.05
N PRO A 66 1.96 -15.44 -23.38
CA PRO A 66 2.49 -16.40 -22.43
C PRO A 66 3.88 -16.01 -21.92
N ASP A 67 4.71 -15.35 -22.74
CA ASP A 67 6.07 -14.97 -22.37
C ASP A 67 6.03 -13.81 -21.36
N VAL A 68 5.14 -12.85 -21.57
CA VAL A 68 4.88 -11.75 -20.62
C VAL A 68 4.40 -12.30 -19.27
N ARG A 69 3.44 -13.24 -19.28
CA ARG A 69 2.93 -13.84 -18.04
C ARG A 69 4.00 -14.67 -17.33
N ALA A 70 4.76 -15.46 -18.06
CA ALA A 70 5.85 -16.27 -17.49
C ALA A 70 6.95 -15.39 -16.89
N TYR A 71 7.32 -14.31 -17.56
CA TYR A 71 8.32 -13.37 -17.07
C TYR A 71 7.89 -12.67 -15.78
N VAL A 72 6.68 -12.08 -15.74
CA VAL A 72 6.15 -11.42 -14.55
C VAL A 72 5.96 -12.43 -13.42
N GLY A 73 5.43 -13.62 -13.72
CA GLY A 73 5.26 -14.70 -12.75
C GLY A 73 6.58 -15.11 -12.12
N CYS A 74 7.62 -15.35 -12.93
CA CYS A 74 8.96 -15.70 -12.45
C CYS A 74 9.52 -14.69 -11.45
N VAL A 75 9.42 -13.39 -11.76
CA VAL A 75 9.92 -12.33 -10.86
C VAL A 75 9.10 -12.26 -9.57
N ALA A 76 7.77 -12.31 -9.68
CA ALA A 76 6.89 -12.20 -8.53
C ALA A 76 7.00 -13.42 -7.60
N GLU A 77 7.07 -14.64 -8.15
CA GLU A 77 7.24 -15.87 -7.38
C GLU A 77 8.58 -15.87 -6.63
N ALA A 78 9.68 -15.46 -7.28
CA ALA A 78 10.97 -15.35 -6.60
C ALA A 78 10.96 -14.38 -5.41
N LEU A 79 10.19 -13.28 -5.49
CA LEU A 79 10.01 -12.33 -4.38
C LEU A 79 9.15 -12.93 -3.26
N VAL A 80 8.07 -13.62 -3.61
CA VAL A 80 7.18 -14.28 -2.64
C VAL A 80 7.91 -15.40 -1.90
N ASP A 81 8.73 -16.18 -2.60
CA ASP A 81 9.55 -17.26 -2.02
C ASP A 81 10.63 -16.73 -1.04
N ALA A 82 11.00 -15.45 -1.18
CA ALA A 82 11.96 -14.82 -0.28
C ALA A 82 11.32 -14.27 1.01
N LEU A 83 9.99 -14.25 1.12
CA LEU A 83 9.31 -13.75 2.32
C LEU A 83 9.63 -14.63 3.54
N PRO A 84 9.87 -14.02 4.73
CA PRO A 84 10.30 -14.74 5.92
C PRO A 84 9.23 -15.67 6.53
N GLN A 85 7.95 -15.44 6.19
CA GLN A 85 6.80 -16.24 6.62
C GLN A 85 5.85 -16.42 5.44
N PRO A 86 5.12 -17.55 5.37
CA PRO A 86 4.08 -17.69 4.35
C PRO A 86 2.93 -16.74 4.66
N HIS A 87 2.88 -15.62 3.98
CA HIS A 87 1.78 -14.64 4.04
C HIS A 87 0.59 -15.10 3.18
N GLY A 88 0.02 -16.27 3.47
CA GLY A 88 -1.10 -16.81 2.72
C GLY A 88 -0.75 -17.18 1.26
N ARG A 89 -1.77 -17.30 0.41
CA ARG A 89 -1.60 -17.56 -1.02
C ARG A 89 -1.50 -16.25 -1.79
N TRP A 90 -0.36 -16.03 -2.42
CA TRP A 90 -0.20 -14.95 -3.39
C TRP A 90 -0.80 -15.35 -4.74
N SER A 91 -1.45 -14.40 -5.39
CA SER A 91 -2.02 -14.57 -6.73
C SER A 91 -1.49 -13.45 -7.61
N ILE A 92 -1.06 -13.80 -8.82
CA ILE A 92 -0.43 -12.87 -9.74
C ILE A 92 -1.25 -12.83 -11.01
N ALA A 93 -1.58 -11.63 -11.49
CA ALA A 93 -2.22 -11.41 -12.77
C ALA A 93 -1.49 -10.34 -13.58
N VAL A 94 -1.42 -10.56 -14.89
CA VAL A 94 -0.93 -9.56 -15.84
C VAL A 94 -2.10 -9.07 -16.66
N PHE A 95 -2.34 -7.77 -16.60
CA PHE A 95 -3.40 -7.11 -17.35
C PHE A 95 -2.86 -6.54 -18.65
N ASP A 96 -3.61 -6.70 -19.73
CA ASP A 96 -3.29 -6.09 -21.02
C ASP A 96 -3.71 -4.62 -21.04
N ASP A 97 -2.89 -3.80 -20.39
CA ASP A 97 -3.04 -2.37 -20.31
C ASP A 97 -1.71 -1.68 -20.64
N PRO A 98 -1.68 -0.80 -21.65
CA PRO A 98 -0.45 -0.09 -22.04
C PRO A 98 0.01 0.94 -21.01
N THR A 99 -0.80 1.24 -19.99
CA THR A 99 -0.43 2.19 -18.94
C THR A 99 0.57 1.57 -17.97
N PRO A 100 1.74 2.17 -17.72
CA PRO A 100 2.68 1.66 -16.72
C PRO A 100 2.06 1.73 -15.33
N ASN A 101 1.67 0.57 -14.80
CA ASN A 101 1.09 0.43 -13.46
C ASN A 101 1.34 -0.96 -12.89
N ALA A 102 1.40 -1.05 -11.57
CA ALA A 102 1.36 -2.28 -10.79
C ALA A 102 0.66 -1.98 -9.46
N PHE A 103 0.14 -2.99 -8.81
CA PHE A 103 -0.49 -2.86 -7.50
C PHE A 103 -0.46 -4.18 -6.75
N ALA A 104 -0.56 -4.11 -5.42
CA ALA A 104 -0.90 -5.28 -4.61
C ALA A 104 -2.07 -4.95 -3.67
N LEU A 105 -3.04 -5.85 -3.59
CA LEU A 105 -4.18 -5.75 -2.68
C LEU A 105 -3.95 -6.67 -1.46
N PRO A 106 -4.59 -6.36 -0.33
CA PRO A 106 -4.56 -7.23 0.86
C PRO A 106 -4.89 -8.68 0.51
N GLY A 107 -4.33 -9.62 1.27
CA GLY A 107 -4.46 -11.04 0.96
C GLY A 107 -3.56 -11.53 -0.19
N GLY A 108 -2.51 -10.75 -0.54
CA GLY A 108 -1.47 -11.17 -1.47
C GLY A 108 -1.93 -11.23 -2.93
N LYS A 109 -2.65 -10.24 -3.42
CA LYS A 109 -3.15 -10.17 -4.81
C LYS A 109 -2.32 -9.13 -5.59
N ILE A 110 -1.47 -9.59 -6.50
CA ILE A 110 -0.57 -8.76 -7.31
C ILE A 110 -1.14 -8.61 -8.71
N GLY A 111 -1.27 -7.37 -9.17
CA GLY A 111 -1.60 -7.02 -10.54
C GLY A 111 -0.47 -6.22 -11.18
N VAL A 112 -0.09 -6.58 -12.40
CA VAL A 112 0.91 -5.86 -13.19
C VAL A 112 0.32 -5.57 -14.57
N HIS A 113 0.34 -4.31 -14.98
CA HIS A 113 -0.04 -3.93 -16.35
C HIS A 113 1.12 -4.23 -17.32
N SER A 114 0.80 -4.71 -18.53
CA SER A 114 1.79 -4.98 -19.58
C SER A 114 2.64 -3.76 -19.90
N GLY A 115 2.06 -2.56 -19.79
CA GLY A 115 2.75 -1.27 -19.96
C GLY A 115 3.89 -1.02 -18.97
N MET A 116 3.91 -1.68 -17.79
CA MET A 116 5.00 -1.54 -16.83
C MET A 116 6.34 -2.03 -17.39
N LEU A 117 6.33 -3.03 -18.28
CA LEU A 117 7.55 -3.57 -18.87
C LEU A 117 8.30 -2.59 -19.78
N ARG A 118 7.64 -1.49 -20.21
CA ARG A 118 8.32 -0.41 -20.95
C ARG A 118 9.19 0.47 -20.06
N VAL A 119 8.92 0.47 -18.76
CA VAL A 119 9.63 1.27 -17.75
C VAL A 119 10.59 0.39 -16.97
N ALA A 120 10.11 -0.78 -16.50
CA ALA A 120 10.89 -1.82 -15.85
C ALA A 120 11.49 -2.77 -16.90
N ARG A 121 12.66 -2.41 -17.43
CA ARG A 121 13.28 -3.03 -18.62
C ARG A 121 14.15 -4.25 -18.31
N THR A 122 14.40 -4.51 -17.04
CA THR A 122 15.20 -5.65 -16.57
C THR A 122 14.47 -6.40 -15.47
N PRO A 123 14.80 -7.70 -15.22
CA PRO A 123 14.20 -8.44 -14.10
C PRO A 123 14.37 -7.73 -12.76
N ASP A 124 15.53 -7.12 -12.51
CA ASP A 124 15.79 -6.40 -11.27
C ASP A 124 14.92 -5.14 -11.14
N GLN A 125 14.65 -4.42 -12.24
CA GLN A 125 13.75 -3.27 -12.23
C GLN A 125 12.29 -3.70 -12.02
N LEU A 126 11.85 -4.80 -12.63
CA LEU A 126 10.51 -5.34 -12.39
C LEU A 126 10.38 -5.85 -10.95
N ALA A 127 11.43 -6.48 -10.42
CA ALA A 127 11.49 -6.89 -9.03
C ALA A 127 11.36 -5.69 -8.08
N ALA A 128 11.96 -4.55 -8.39
CA ALA A 128 11.84 -3.33 -7.58
C ALA A 128 10.40 -2.81 -7.50
N VAL A 129 9.64 -2.83 -8.62
CA VAL A 129 8.20 -2.47 -8.61
C VAL A 129 7.41 -3.46 -7.79
N ILE A 130 7.51 -4.76 -8.10
CA ILE A 130 6.69 -5.77 -7.45
C ILE A 130 7.02 -5.89 -5.96
N ALA A 131 8.30 -5.77 -5.58
CA ALA A 131 8.71 -5.77 -4.18
C ALA A 131 8.18 -4.54 -3.42
N HIS A 132 8.10 -3.37 -4.06
CA HIS A 132 7.47 -2.18 -3.49
C HIS A 132 5.98 -2.41 -3.22
N GLU A 133 5.26 -3.04 -4.16
CA GLU A 133 3.85 -3.38 -3.98
C GLU A 133 3.65 -4.42 -2.87
N ILE A 134 4.48 -5.45 -2.83
CA ILE A 134 4.48 -6.44 -1.74
C ILE A 134 4.73 -5.75 -0.40
N ALA A 135 5.64 -4.79 -0.34
CA ALA A 135 5.97 -4.05 0.88
C ALA A 135 4.76 -3.27 1.43
N HIS A 136 3.90 -2.71 0.58
CA HIS A 136 2.65 -2.07 1.01
C HIS A 136 1.71 -3.05 1.71
N VAL A 137 1.67 -4.31 1.26
CA VAL A 137 0.87 -5.37 1.91
C VAL A 137 1.52 -5.80 3.22
N LEU A 138 2.84 -5.98 3.25
CA LEU A 138 3.57 -6.39 4.46
C LEU A 138 3.51 -5.36 5.58
N ALA A 139 3.48 -4.08 5.22
CA ALA A 139 3.37 -2.96 6.16
C ALA A 139 1.93 -2.55 6.48
N ASP A 140 0.94 -3.30 5.95
CA ASP A 140 -0.49 -3.08 6.15
C ASP A 140 -0.97 -1.64 5.82
N HIS A 141 -0.31 -1.00 4.86
CA HIS A 141 -0.58 0.38 4.49
C HIS A 141 -2.01 0.61 3.99
N ALA A 142 -2.63 -0.40 3.37
CA ALA A 142 -4.02 -0.32 2.92
C ALA A 142 -5.00 -0.22 4.10
N ASN A 143 -4.77 -0.96 5.18
CA ASN A 143 -5.57 -0.91 6.41
C ASN A 143 -5.39 0.43 7.14
N GLU A 144 -4.13 0.88 7.30
CA GLU A 144 -3.87 2.18 7.91
C GLU A 144 -4.59 3.31 7.15
N ARG A 145 -4.53 3.30 5.82
CA ARG A 145 -5.24 4.25 4.97
C ARG A 145 -6.75 4.16 5.11
N LEU A 146 -7.31 2.95 5.07
CA LEU A 146 -8.75 2.73 5.27
C LEU A 146 -9.21 3.18 6.66
N THR A 147 -8.41 2.91 7.69
CA THR A 147 -8.67 3.36 9.06
C THR A 147 -8.69 4.89 9.15
N GLN A 148 -7.74 5.58 8.50
CA GLN A 148 -7.71 7.05 8.45
C GLN A 148 -8.94 7.61 7.73
N GLU A 149 -9.36 6.99 6.64
CA GLU A 149 -10.54 7.38 5.89
C GLU A 149 -11.82 7.20 6.72
N LEU A 150 -11.98 6.06 7.38
CA LEU A 150 -13.11 5.82 8.28
C LEU A 150 -13.15 6.83 9.43
N ALA A 151 -12.00 7.24 9.94
CA ALA A 151 -11.91 8.29 10.95
C ALA A 151 -12.37 9.66 10.42
N VAL A 152 -11.97 10.00 9.18
CA VAL A 152 -12.44 11.24 8.52
C VAL A 152 -13.94 11.19 8.27
N GLN A 153 -14.47 10.07 7.73
CA GLN A 153 -15.90 9.89 7.50
C GLN A 153 -16.71 9.97 8.80
N GLY A 154 -16.23 9.33 9.86
CA GLY A 154 -16.82 9.44 11.21
C GLY A 154 -16.80 10.86 11.73
N GLY A 155 -15.72 11.60 11.53
CA GLY A 155 -15.62 13.02 11.87
C GLY A 155 -16.61 13.87 11.10
N LEU A 156 -16.79 13.63 9.79
CA LEU A 156 -17.79 14.33 8.97
C LEU A 156 -19.22 14.06 9.47
N MET A 157 -19.54 12.81 9.80
CA MET A 157 -20.86 12.45 10.36
C MET A 157 -21.12 13.16 11.69
N LEU A 158 -20.09 13.30 12.55
CA LEU A 158 -20.21 14.07 13.80
C LEU A 158 -20.43 15.56 13.52
N VAL A 159 -19.73 16.13 12.54
CA VAL A 159 -19.97 17.53 12.14
C VAL A 159 -21.42 17.72 11.70
N ASP A 160 -21.95 16.83 10.85
CA ASP A 160 -23.34 16.88 10.41
C ASP A 160 -24.34 16.76 11.57
N LEU A 161 -24.01 15.94 12.58
CA LEU A 161 -24.86 15.74 13.75
C LEU A 161 -24.87 16.93 14.73
N PHE A 162 -23.72 17.64 14.85
CA PHE A 162 -23.56 18.74 15.82
C PHE A 162 -23.62 20.13 15.21
N THR A 163 -23.81 20.27 13.90
CA THR A 163 -24.05 21.55 13.25
C THR A 163 -25.55 21.75 13.01
N GLU A 164 -26.15 22.71 13.73
CA GLU A 164 -27.60 22.95 13.69
C GLU A 164 -28.12 23.49 12.35
N GLU A 165 -27.23 23.98 11.46
CA GLU A 165 -27.58 24.48 10.12
C GLU A 165 -26.74 23.79 9.02
N PRO A 166 -27.24 22.72 8.38
CA PRO A 166 -26.65 22.17 7.17
C PRO A 166 -26.54 23.26 6.08
N GLY A 167 -25.33 23.46 5.53
CA GLY A 167 -25.06 24.49 4.52
C GLY A 167 -24.59 25.84 5.08
N SER A 168 -24.40 25.99 6.39
CA SER A 168 -23.73 27.17 6.94
C SER A 168 -22.24 27.19 6.48
N LEU A 169 -21.65 28.40 6.38
CA LEU A 169 -20.24 28.57 6.02
C LEU A 169 -19.31 27.74 6.93
N ARG A 170 -19.65 27.66 8.22
CA ARG A 170 -18.91 26.86 9.21
C ARG A 170 -19.00 25.35 8.90
N HIS A 171 -20.18 24.87 8.53
CA HIS A 171 -20.42 23.48 8.11
C HIS A 171 -19.62 23.16 6.85
N GLU A 172 -19.68 24.01 5.83
CA GLU A 172 -18.93 23.84 4.58
C GLU A 172 -17.42 23.87 4.80
N VAL A 173 -16.91 24.78 5.63
CA VAL A 173 -15.47 24.85 5.97
C VAL A 173 -15.01 23.61 6.72
N LEU A 174 -15.77 23.13 7.71
CA LEU A 174 -15.45 21.93 8.48
C LEU A 174 -15.51 20.67 7.61
N ARG A 175 -16.54 20.53 6.78
CA ARG A 175 -16.63 19.43 5.80
C ARG A 175 -15.49 19.50 4.78
N GLY A 176 -15.17 20.69 4.28
CA GLY A 176 -14.05 20.89 3.37
C GLY A 176 -12.71 20.52 3.98
N ALA A 177 -12.46 20.92 5.22
CA ALA A 177 -11.22 20.60 5.95
C ALA A 177 -11.05 19.09 6.23
N LEU A 178 -12.17 18.40 6.50
CA LEU A 178 -12.18 16.95 6.75
C LEU A 178 -12.38 16.14 5.47
N GLY A 179 -13.06 16.71 4.46
CA GLY A 179 -13.55 16.01 3.28
C GLY A 179 -12.65 16.01 2.05
N ILE A 180 -11.56 16.79 2.05
CA ILE A 180 -10.62 16.85 0.89
C ILE A 180 -10.01 15.47 0.55
N GLY A 181 -10.14 14.50 1.43
CA GLY A 181 -9.69 13.12 1.19
C GLY A 181 -10.79 12.09 0.89
N ALA A 182 -12.06 12.40 1.17
CA ALA A 182 -13.12 11.39 1.22
C ALA A 182 -13.68 10.98 -0.15
N GLU A 183 -13.65 11.87 -1.13
CA GLU A 183 -14.21 11.62 -2.48
C GLU A 183 -13.32 10.69 -3.33
N TYR A 184 -12.07 10.48 -2.91
CA TYR A 184 -11.06 9.68 -3.60
C TYR A 184 -10.52 8.51 -2.77
N GLY A 185 -11.23 8.07 -1.75
CA GLY A 185 -10.75 7.24 -0.67
C GLY A 185 -10.13 5.88 -1.02
N LEU A 186 -10.50 5.26 -2.13
CA LEU A 186 -9.81 4.08 -2.67
C LEU A 186 -8.63 4.44 -3.60
N LEU A 187 -8.56 5.69 -4.03
CA LEU A 187 -7.58 6.20 -5.00
C LEU A 187 -6.65 7.28 -4.43
N LEU A 188 -6.75 7.59 -3.13
CA LEU A 188 -5.82 8.53 -2.53
C LEU A 188 -4.40 7.98 -2.62
N PRO A 189 -3.45 8.81 -3.04
CA PRO A 189 -2.06 8.40 -3.06
C PRO A 189 -1.59 8.03 -1.65
N TYR A 190 -0.71 7.03 -1.56
CA TYR A 190 -0.05 6.70 -0.30
C TYR A 190 0.69 7.92 0.26
N SER A 191 0.76 8.01 1.59
CA SER A 191 1.52 9.09 2.22
C SER A 191 3.02 8.92 1.91
N ARG A 192 3.78 10.02 1.95
CA ARG A 192 5.25 9.97 1.81
C ARG A 192 5.90 9.01 2.81
N THR A 193 5.30 8.84 3.98
CA THR A 193 5.78 7.90 5.00
C THR A 193 5.58 6.46 4.55
N HIS A 194 4.41 6.12 3.99
CA HIS A 194 4.14 4.80 3.42
C HIS A 194 5.09 4.48 2.26
N GLU A 195 5.33 5.46 1.37
CA GLU A 195 6.22 5.28 0.23
C GLU A 195 7.66 4.99 0.65
N ARG A 196 8.21 5.75 1.62
CA ARG A 196 9.55 5.52 2.16
C ARG A 196 9.67 4.15 2.82
N GLU A 197 8.64 3.75 3.55
CA GLU A 197 8.60 2.44 4.19
C GLU A 197 8.55 1.32 3.17
N ALA A 198 7.69 1.45 2.14
CA ALA A 198 7.58 0.49 1.05
C ALA A 198 8.88 0.40 0.22
N ASP A 199 9.53 1.53 -0.06
CA ASP A 199 10.82 1.56 -0.73
C ASP A 199 11.91 0.82 0.05
N ARG A 200 11.97 1.01 1.37
CA ARG A 200 12.96 0.36 2.22
C ARG A 200 12.71 -1.15 2.32
N ILE A 201 11.48 -1.55 2.63
CA ILE A 201 11.11 -2.98 2.73
C ILE A 201 11.27 -3.66 1.36
N GLY A 202 10.78 -3.03 0.28
CA GLY A 202 10.86 -3.58 -1.08
C GLY A 202 12.29 -3.73 -1.57
N ARG A 203 13.17 -2.74 -1.31
CA ARG A 203 14.60 -2.83 -1.61
C ARG A 203 15.27 -4.02 -0.91
N ASP A 204 14.98 -4.21 0.36
CA ASP A 204 15.58 -5.29 1.15
C ASP A 204 14.99 -6.66 0.73
N LEU A 205 13.70 -6.73 0.38
CA LEU A 205 13.05 -7.93 -0.13
C LEU A 205 13.63 -8.37 -1.49
N MET A 206 13.77 -7.43 -2.46
CA MET A 206 14.37 -7.79 -3.75
C MET A 206 15.81 -8.27 -3.60
N ALA A 207 16.59 -7.69 -2.68
CA ALA A 207 17.92 -8.15 -2.36
C ALA A 207 17.92 -9.57 -1.78
N GLN A 208 17.00 -9.88 -0.86
CA GLN A 208 16.81 -11.22 -0.30
C GLN A 208 16.39 -12.25 -1.34
N ALA A 209 15.63 -11.84 -2.34
CA ALA A 209 15.23 -12.68 -3.47
C ALA A 209 16.35 -12.91 -4.49
N GLY A 210 17.49 -12.21 -4.38
CA GLY A 210 18.62 -12.34 -5.28
C GLY A 210 18.57 -11.42 -6.50
N PHE A 211 17.75 -10.37 -6.48
CA PHE A 211 17.73 -9.26 -7.43
C PHE A 211 18.60 -8.10 -6.95
N ASP A 212 19.26 -7.41 -7.87
CA ASP A 212 20.15 -6.28 -7.55
C ASP A 212 19.36 -5.05 -7.07
N PRO A 213 19.48 -4.64 -5.79
CA PRO A 213 18.70 -3.55 -5.23
C PRO A 213 19.01 -2.18 -5.86
N ARG A 214 20.16 -2.02 -6.51
CA ARG A 214 20.55 -0.78 -7.21
C ARG A 214 19.63 -0.47 -8.39
N ALA A 215 18.95 -1.48 -8.92
CA ALA A 215 17.99 -1.33 -10.00
C ALA A 215 16.77 -0.48 -9.61
N ALA A 216 16.41 -0.41 -8.32
CA ALA A 216 15.33 0.45 -7.84
C ALA A 216 15.58 1.93 -8.17
N VAL A 217 16.80 2.43 -7.97
CA VAL A 217 17.15 3.82 -8.32
C VAL A 217 17.05 4.06 -9.83
N THR A 218 17.48 3.08 -10.63
CA THR A 218 17.40 3.18 -12.09
C THR A 218 15.95 3.15 -12.59
N LEU A 219 15.10 2.35 -11.98
CA LEU A 219 13.67 2.30 -12.26
C LEU A 219 13.01 3.67 -12.07
N TRP A 220 13.25 4.34 -10.94
CA TRP A 220 12.69 5.66 -10.68
C TRP A 220 13.16 6.72 -11.69
N ARG A 221 14.42 6.64 -12.14
CA ARG A 221 14.91 7.48 -13.24
C ARG A 221 14.16 7.21 -14.55
N ASN A 222 13.90 5.93 -14.86
CA ASN A 222 13.13 5.56 -16.06
C ASN A 222 11.69 6.11 -15.97
N MET A 223 11.04 5.97 -14.81
CA MET A 223 9.70 6.50 -14.58
C MET A 223 9.64 8.02 -14.78
N ALA A 224 10.60 8.76 -14.22
CA ALA A 224 10.68 10.20 -14.38
C ALA A 224 10.90 10.61 -15.86
N ALA A 225 11.67 9.83 -16.63
CA ALA A 225 11.95 10.11 -18.03
C ALA A 225 10.75 9.85 -18.97
N VAL A 226 9.91 8.87 -18.66
CA VAL A 226 8.76 8.47 -19.50
C VAL A 226 7.55 9.38 -19.27
N GLY A 227 7.45 10.03 -18.12
CA GLY A 227 6.29 10.84 -17.73
C GLY A 227 6.01 12.06 -18.63
N GLY A 228 6.97 12.54 -19.44
CA GLY A 228 6.75 13.53 -20.51
C GLY A 228 5.90 14.75 -20.14
N GLY A 229 5.81 15.11 -18.84
CA GLY A 229 4.97 16.19 -18.33
C GLY A 229 3.59 15.77 -17.84
N GLN A 230 3.18 14.50 -18.01
CA GLN A 230 2.00 13.92 -17.36
C GLN A 230 2.45 12.86 -16.33
N PRO A 231 1.85 12.83 -15.13
CA PRO A 231 2.14 11.78 -14.16
C PRO A 231 1.79 10.41 -14.75
N LEU A 232 2.72 9.45 -14.67
CA LEU A 232 2.39 8.06 -14.92
C LEU A 232 1.28 7.61 -13.94
N ALA A 233 0.41 6.69 -14.34
CA ALA A 233 -0.64 6.17 -13.47
C ALA A 233 -0.08 5.65 -12.15
N PHE A 234 1.06 4.96 -12.20
CA PHE A 234 1.79 4.54 -11.02
C PHE A 234 2.16 5.69 -10.07
N LEU A 235 2.61 6.83 -10.61
CA LEU A 235 2.99 8.01 -9.81
C LEU A 235 1.78 8.75 -9.21
N SER A 236 0.56 8.53 -9.73
CA SER A 236 -0.65 9.11 -9.11
C SER A 236 -1.05 8.42 -7.81
N THR A 237 -0.78 7.12 -7.70
CA THR A 237 -0.99 6.35 -6.46
C THR A 237 0.25 6.31 -5.56
N HIS A 238 1.45 6.42 -6.15
CA HIS A 238 2.76 6.40 -5.50
C HIS A 238 3.53 7.70 -5.77
N PRO A 239 3.20 8.80 -5.06
CA PRO A 239 3.78 10.11 -5.36
C PRO A 239 5.30 10.10 -5.23
N SER A 240 5.96 10.56 -6.28
CA SER A 240 7.38 10.86 -6.20
C SER A 240 7.60 12.11 -5.32
N HIS A 241 8.64 12.10 -4.52
CA HIS A 241 9.12 13.26 -3.76
C HIS A 241 10.58 13.53 -4.12
N ASP A 242 10.98 14.77 -3.95
CA ASP A 242 12.27 15.27 -4.48
C ASP A 242 13.50 14.46 -4.00
N ASN A 243 13.41 13.84 -2.81
CA ASN A 243 14.50 13.10 -2.20
C ASN A 243 14.37 11.57 -2.33
N ARG A 244 13.38 11.04 -3.09
CA ARG A 244 13.12 9.59 -3.12
C ARG A 244 14.33 8.77 -3.57
N MET A 245 15.07 9.26 -4.55
CA MET A 245 16.28 8.57 -5.02
C MET A 245 17.41 8.59 -3.99
N ASP A 246 17.55 9.69 -3.25
CA ASP A 246 18.54 9.80 -2.18
C ASP A 246 18.16 8.89 -1.00
N GLU A 247 16.89 8.86 -0.62
CA GLU A 247 16.36 7.99 0.43
C GLU A 247 16.49 6.50 0.06
N LEU A 248 16.28 6.12 -1.21
CA LEU A 248 16.54 4.76 -1.71
C LEU A 248 18.04 4.41 -1.66
N ALA A 249 18.91 5.41 -1.85
CA ALA A 249 20.36 5.21 -1.74
C ALA A 249 20.81 5.04 -0.28
N GLU A 250 20.06 5.57 0.68
CA GLU A 250 20.30 5.32 2.11
C GLU A 250 20.18 3.83 2.42
N GLY A 251 21.22 3.24 3.02
CA GLY A 251 21.26 1.80 3.33
C GLY A 251 21.47 0.88 2.11
N MET A 252 21.78 1.42 0.92
CA MET A 252 22.05 0.62 -0.28
C MET A 252 23.23 -0.33 -0.08
N GLU A 253 24.27 0.06 0.64
CA GLU A 253 25.41 -0.81 0.94
C GLU A 253 24.98 -2.08 1.70
N GLN A 254 24.09 -1.92 2.69
CA GLN A 254 23.51 -3.03 3.42
C GLN A 254 22.64 -3.91 2.52
N ALA A 255 21.81 -3.34 1.67
CA ALA A 255 20.98 -4.08 0.73
C ALA A 255 21.82 -4.86 -0.29
N VAL A 256 22.92 -4.28 -0.77
CA VAL A 256 23.88 -4.96 -1.66
C VAL A 256 24.56 -6.14 -0.95
N GLU A 257 24.85 -6.03 0.34
CA GLU A 257 25.41 -7.14 1.11
C GLU A 257 24.39 -8.27 1.28
N ILE A 258 23.12 -7.95 1.56
CA ILE A 258 22.01 -8.92 1.61
C ILE A 258 21.90 -9.63 0.26
N TYR A 259 21.94 -8.89 -0.84
CA TYR A 259 21.93 -9.43 -2.20
C TYR A 259 23.09 -10.41 -2.46
N ARG A 260 24.31 -10.05 -2.08
CA ARG A 260 25.48 -10.95 -2.23
C ARG A 260 25.32 -12.24 -1.46
N GLN A 261 24.83 -12.16 -0.22
CA GLN A 261 24.56 -13.33 0.62
C GLN A 261 23.45 -14.22 0.02
N ALA A 262 22.36 -13.62 -0.48
CA ALA A 262 21.29 -14.33 -1.15
C ALA A 262 21.81 -15.09 -2.40
N ARG A 263 22.64 -14.41 -3.23
CA ARG A 263 23.27 -15.00 -4.40
C ARG A 263 24.22 -16.15 -4.04
N ALA A 264 25.01 -15.98 -2.99
CA ALA A 264 25.91 -17.03 -2.48
C ALA A 264 25.15 -18.23 -1.92
N ALA A 265 23.94 -18.02 -1.38
CA ALA A 265 23.04 -19.07 -0.93
C ALA A 265 22.23 -19.74 -2.08
N GLY A 266 22.52 -19.39 -3.34
CA GLY A 266 21.88 -19.98 -4.52
C GLY A 266 20.58 -19.30 -4.98
N ARG A 267 20.17 -18.20 -4.36
CA ARG A 267 19.02 -17.40 -4.81
C ARG A 267 19.45 -16.53 -6.00
N ALA A 268 19.25 -17.07 -7.18
CA ALA A 268 19.67 -16.46 -8.43
C ALA A 268 18.55 -16.61 -9.48
N PRO A 269 17.42 -15.87 -9.34
CA PRO A 269 16.32 -15.99 -10.29
C PRO A 269 16.79 -15.74 -11.72
N VAL A 270 16.39 -16.62 -12.65
CA VAL A 270 16.67 -16.48 -14.07
C VAL A 270 15.33 -16.24 -14.77
N CYS A 271 14.93 -14.99 -14.83
CA CYS A 271 13.68 -14.54 -15.45
C CYS A 271 14.03 -13.81 -16.76
N SER A 272 13.60 -14.38 -17.88
CA SER A 272 13.89 -13.82 -19.22
C SER A 272 12.81 -12.83 -19.62
N PRO A 273 13.15 -11.58 -19.95
CA PRO A 273 12.21 -10.63 -20.55
C PRO A 273 11.65 -11.17 -21.87
N PRO A 274 10.37 -10.87 -22.20
CA PRO A 274 9.72 -11.26 -23.44
C PRO A 274 10.30 -10.57 -24.66
#